data_5b757ffbb922906f95e7ef9b54ca1a70
#
_entry.id   5b757ffbb922906f95e7ef9b54ca1a70
#
_cell.length_a   1.000
_cell.length_b   1.000
_cell.length_c   1.000
_cell.angle_alpha   90.00
_cell.angle_beta   90.00
_cell.angle_gamma   90.00
#
_symmetry.space_group_name_H-M   'P 1'
#
loop_
_entity.id
_entity.type
_entity.pdbx_description
1 polymer ?
#
loop_
_entity_poly.entity_id
_entity_poly.type
_entity_poly.pdbx_seq_one_letter_code
_entity_poly.pdbx_strand_id
1 'polypeptide(L)'
;MTFVLDRSTQRTRRGDVVIGGSPLRLFRLAPAGTAQFDRLAAGDTVGASKLVERLVDAGAIHPVPDAGAGPRQTGTLTAADVTIVVPAWSNNPDLDPGAWNAWLGTLPGGAPVAGVVVVDDGSRPPLALPPGVRLVRRARNGGPAAARNDGVAEVTTALVAFVDTDVTVTDGWLDGLLGHFADDRVAAVAPRVASARGPGAVARYEAAHSPLDLGPEPARVAPGTRVGYVPGAALVARTDAVRAVGGFDPALRTGEDVDLVWRLIAAGHRVRYEPGVVVHHAPRPTWSGLVRQRIAYGSSAALLARRHPGTLAPVRMSGWTALAWALLLAGRLRLAALVVAATTAALVPKLGGVPAATSVRLALTGHAGAGRQLADAARRAWWPLVAVAALVSRRARRLAALAALPALTDGGLHRLLDDAAYGVGVWRGILTTGELGPLWPQLRDWPRRQR
;
A
#
# COMPACT_ATOMS: atom_id res chain seq x y z
N MET A 1 -12.29 -14.75 -17.61
CA MET A 1 -11.59 -14.29 -16.40
C MET A 1 -12.53 -14.49 -15.22
N THR A 2 -12.06 -15.09 -14.16
CA THR A 2 -12.79 -15.23 -12.88
C THR A 2 -12.47 -14.06 -11.96
N PHE A 3 -13.34 -13.81 -11.00
CA PHE A 3 -13.19 -12.72 -10.04
C PHE A 3 -13.59 -13.18 -8.65
N VAL A 4 -12.93 -12.63 -7.62
CA VAL A 4 -13.36 -12.75 -6.23
C VAL A 4 -13.96 -11.43 -5.77
N LEU A 5 -14.98 -11.51 -4.92
CA LEU A 5 -15.56 -10.32 -4.29
C LEU A 5 -14.58 -9.77 -3.23
N ASP A 6 -14.40 -8.44 -3.22
CA ASP A 6 -13.74 -7.81 -2.07
C ASP A 6 -14.56 -8.05 -0.79
N ARG A 7 -13.89 -8.23 0.34
CA ARG A 7 -14.56 -8.47 1.64
C ARG A 7 -15.55 -7.38 2.04
N SER A 8 -15.38 -6.17 1.51
CA SER A 8 -16.32 -5.06 1.74
C SER A 8 -17.56 -5.14 0.85
N THR A 9 -17.56 -6.02 -0.16
CA THR A 9 -18.62 -6.08 -1.17
C THR A 9 -19.79 -6.88 -0.67
N GLN A 10 -20.92 -6.23 -0.59
CA GLN A 10 -22.19 -6.80 -0.12
C GLN A 10 -23.31 -6.37 -1.05
N ARG A 11 -24.21 -7.30 -1.34
CA ARG A 11 -25.44 -7.02 -2.07
C ARG A 11 -26.59 -6.76 -1.10
N THR A 12 -27.44 -5.81 -1.39
CA THR A 12 -28.64 -5.55 -0.58
C THR A 12 -29.71 -6.63 -0.80
N ARG A 13 -30.62 -6.81 0.16
CA ARG A 13 -31.69 -7.82 0.08
C ARG A 13 -32.60 -7.67 -1.15
N ARG A 14 -32.78 -6.45 -1.69
CA ARG A 14 -33.55 -6.21 -2.92
C ARG A 14 -32.81 -6.64 -4.18
N GLY A 15 -31.51 -6.87 -4.07
CA GLY A 15 -30.70 -7.42 -5.15
C GLY A 15 -30.24 -6.46 -6.22
N ASP A 16 -30.74 -5.24 -6.25
CA ASP A 16 -30.45 -4.21 -7.25
C ASP A 16 -29.33 -3.24 -6.85
N VAL A 17 -28.84 -3.34 -5.61
CA VAL A 17 -27.78 -2.48 -5.09
C VAL A 17 -26.64 -3.31 -4.52
N VAL A 18 -25.42 -3.00 -4.96
CA VAL A 18 -24.16 -3.52 -4.42
C VAL A 18 -23.40 -2.39 -3.74
N ILE A 19 -22.87 -2.65 -2.55
CA ILE A 19 -21.99 -1.75 -1.80
C ILE A 19 -20.64 -2.45 -1.67
N GLY A 20 -19.56 -1.80 -2.05
CA GLY A 20 -18.22 -2.40 -1.95
C GLY A 20 -17.13 -1.50 -2.47
N GLY A 21 -15.90 -2.00 -2.38
CA GLY A 21 -14.72 -1.31 -2.85
C GLY A 21 -14.03 -0.44 -1.82
N SER A 22 -12.91 0.14 -2.23
CA SER A 22 -12.09 1.00 -1.39
C SER A 22 -11.69 2.26 -2.17
N PRO A 23 -12.21 3.45 -1.78
CA PRO A 23 -13.25 3.69 -0.77
C PRO A 23 -14.60 3.07 -1.14
N LEU A 24 -15.47 2.83 -0.15
CA LEU A 24 -16.77 2.23 -0.37
C LEU A 24 -17.59 3.04 -1.40
N ARG A 25 -18.17 2.32 -2.36
CA ARG A 25 -19.05 2.86 -3.41
C ARG A 25 -20.36 2.10 -3.43
N LEU A 26 -21.39 2.76 -3.96
CA LEU A 26 -22.70 2.18 -4.17
C LEU A 26 -22.94 2.03 -5.67
N PHE A 27 -23.29 0.82 -6.10
CA PHE A 27 -23.61 0.48 -7.49
C PHE A 27 -25.07 0.10 -7.57
N ARG A 28 -25.82 0.79 -8.42
CA ARG A 28 -27.19 0.41 -8.79
C ARG A 28 -27.12 -0.45 -10.04
N LEU A 29 -27.66 -1.63 -9.97
CA LEU A 29 -27.62 -2.62 -11.05
C LEU A 29 -28.93 -2.58 -11.82
N ALA A 30 -28.86 -2.54 -13.14
CA ALA A 30 -29.98 -2.88 -14.01
C ALA A 30 -30.18 -4.41 -13.99
N PRO A 31 -31.33 -4.95 -14.45
CA PRO A 31 -31.59 -6.40 -14.43
C PRO A 31 -30.47 -7.26 -15.04
N ALA A 32 -29.94 -6.86 -16.20
CA ALA A 32 -28.80 -7.54 -16.80
C ALA A 32 -27.52 -7.47 -15.96
N GLY A 33 -27.28 -6.33 -15.28
CA GLY A 33 -26.16 -6.17 -14.36
C GLY A 33 -26.32 -7.03 -13.09
N THR A 34 -27.54 -7.22 -12.63
CA THR A 34 -27.88 -8.10 -11.52
C THR A 34 -27.53 -9.55 -11.86
N ALA A 35 -27.98 -10.06 -13.02
CA ALA A 35 -27.65 -11.40 -13.48
C ALA A 35 -26.13 -11.59 -13.67
N GLN A 36 -25.43 -10.58 -14.19
CA GLN A 36 -23.97 -10.62 -14.31
C GLN A 36 -23.28 -10.65 -12.94
N PHE A 37 -23.76 -9.87 -11.97
CA PHE A 37 -23.22 -9.86 -10.62
C PHE A 37 -23.49 -11.20 -9.88
N ASP A 38 -24.62 -11.85 -10.13
CA ASP A 38 -24.92 -13.17 -9.58
C ASP A 38 -23.91 -14.21 -10.06
N ARG A 39 -23.58 -14.20 -11.35
CA ARG A 39 -22.54 -15.06 -11.91
C ARG A 39 -21.16 -14.78 -11.31
N LEU A 40 -20.80 -13.50 -11.15
CA LEU A 40 -19.56 -13.10 -10.46
C LEU A 40 -19.52 -13.63 -9.03
N ALA A 41 -20.63 -13.50 -8.29
CA ALA A 41 -20.70 -13.96 -6.91
C ALA A 41 -20.68 -15.49 -6.77
N ALA A 42 -21.15 -16.21 -7.81
CA ALA A 42 -21.05 -17.66 -7.91
C ALA A 42 -19.64 -18.16 -8.30
N GLY A 43 -18.71 -17.26 -8.67
CA GLY A 43 -17.37 -17.62 -9.12
C GLY A 43 -17.30 -18.02 -10.60
N ASP A 44 -18.34 -17.74 -11.38
CA ASP A 44 -18.36 -18.05 -12.81
C ASP A 44 -17.39 -17.16 -13.58
N THR A 45 -16.91 -17.68 -14.72
CA THR A 45 -16.20 -16.87 -15.69
C THR A 45 -17.13 -15.85 -16.34
N VAL A 46 -16.77 -14.58 -16.27
CA VAL A 46 -17.54 -13.47 -16.86
C VAL A 46 -16.71 -12.73 -17.87
N GLY A 47 -17.36 -12.36 -18.97
CA GLY A 47 -16.74 -11.51 -20.00
C GLY A 47 -16.54 -10.07 -19.53
N ALA A 48 -15.66 -9.34 -20.23
CA ALA A 48 -15.48 -7.91 -20.02
C ALA A 48 -16.79 -7.15 -20.25
N SER A 49 -17.11 -6.22 -19.35
CA SER A 49 -18.27 -5.33 -19.48
C SER A 49 -18.03 -4.05 -18.68
N LYS A 50 -18.78 -2.99 -18.99
CA LYS A 50 -18.72 -1.73 -18.25
C LYS A 50 -18.98 -1.91 -16.73
N LEU A 51 -19.82 -2.88 -16.34
CA LEU A 51 -20.07 -3.17 -14.94
C LEU A 51 -18.84 -3.80 -14.29
N VAL A 52 -18.25 -4.82 -14.92
CA VAL A 52 -17.03 -5.49 -14.43
C VAL A 52 -15.89 -4.48 -14.28
N GLU A 53 -15.65 -3.65 -15.29
CA GLU A 53 -14.62 -2.61 -15.22
C GLU A 53 -14.84 -1.63 -14.07
N ARG A 54 -16.08 -1.15 -13.88
CA ARG A 54 -16.43 -0.25 -12.77
C ARG A 54 -16.25 -0.89 -11.40
N LEU A 55 -16.60 -2.16 -11.25
CA LEU A 55 -16.40 -2.92 -10.01
C LEU A 55 -14.90 -3.14 -9.72
N VAL A 56 -14.12 -3.50 -10.75
CA VAL A 56 -12.66 -3.64 -10.69
C VAL A 56 -11.99 -2.32 -10.34
N ASP A 57 -12.38 -1.22 -11.01
CA ASP A 57 -11.82 0.12 -10.78
C ASP A 57 -12.23 0.70 -9.40
N ALA A 58 -13.28 0.20 -8.79
CA ALA A 58 -13.64 0.53 -7.43
C ALA A 58 -12.94 -0.35 -6.38
N GLY A 59 -12.32 -1.46 -6.79
CA GLY A 59 -11.82 -2.49 -5.89
C GLY A 59 -12.93 -3.26 -5.18
N ALA A 60 -14.11 -3.38 -5.80
CA ALA A 60 -15.23 -4.16 -5.30
C ALA A 60 -15.12 -5.64 -5.69
N ILE A 61 -14.41 -5.92 -6.77
CA ILE A 61 -14.02 -7.26 -7.20
C ILE A 61 -12.54 -7.26 -7.60
N HIS A 62 -11.92 -8.41 -7.47
CA HIS A 62 -10.52 -8.61 -7.85
C HIS A 62 -10.42 -9.73 -8.89
N PRO A 63 -9.70 -9.52 -10.02
CA PRO A 63 -9.45 -10.59 -10.96
C PRO A 63 -8.61 -11.68 -10.31
N VAL A 64 -8.97 -12.92 -10.57
CA VAL A 64 -8.15 -14.09 -10.23
C VAL A 64 -7.45 -14.50 -11.52
N PRO A 65 -6.13 -14.35 -11.63
CA PRO A 65 -5.38 -14.84 -12.78
C PRO A 65 -5.52 -16.36 -12.83
N ASP A 66 -5.79 -16.90 -14.01
CA ASP A 66 -5.78 -18.33 -14.22
C ASP A 66 -4.34 -18.83 -13.99
N ALA A 67 -4.12 -19.58 -12.93
CA ALA A 67 -2.83 -20.21 -12.64
C ALA A 67 -2.60 -21.37 -13.63
N GLY A 68 -2.20 -21.04 -14.86
CA GLY A 68 -1.51 -21.96 -15.74
C GLY A 68 -2.21 -23.24 -16.25
N ALA A 69 -3.52 -23.40 -16.09
CA ALA A 69 -4.23 -24.66 -16.39
C ALA A 69 -4.92 -24.75 -17.77
N GLY A 70 -4.73 -23.76 -18.66
CA GLY A 70 -5.30 -23.76 -20.00
C GLY A 70 -4.25 -23.56 -21.09
N PRO A 71 -4.58 -23.87 -22.37
CA PRO A 71 -3.68 -23.56 -23.48
C PRO A 71 -3.37 -22.05 -23.46
N ARG A 72 -2.08 -21.70 -23.34
CA ARG A 72 -1.61 -20.31 -23.30
C ARG A 72 -2.08 -19.62 -24.58
N GLN A 73 -2.82 -18.53 -24.43
CA GLN A 73 -3.19 -17.70 -25.58
C GLN A 73 -1.92 -17.06 -26.15
N THR A 74 -1.84 -16.94 -27.46
CA THR A 74 -0.75 -16.26 -28.17
C THR A 74 -0.64 -14.83 -27.61
N GLY A 75 0.54 -14.45 -27.10
CA GLY A 75 0.78 -13.13 -26.52
C GLY A 75 0.71 -13.07 -24.97
N THR A 76 0.51 -14.21 -24.29
CA THR A 76 0.59 -14.25 -22.81
C THR A 76 2.04 -14.04 -22.36
N LEU A 77 2.28 -13.03 -21.51
CA LEU A 77 3.58 -12.77 -20.91
C LEU A 77 3.99 -13.93 -20.00
N THR A 78 5.27 -14.28 -20.05
CA THR A 78 5.88 -15.38 -19.29
C THR A 78 7.09 -14.86 -18.49
N ALA A 79 7.68 -15.69 -17.65
CA ALA A 79 8.91 -15.34 -16.97
C ALA A 79 10.06 -14.99 -17.93
N ALA A 80 10.09 -15.55 -19.17
CA ALA A 80 11.06 -15.19 -20.20
C ALA A 80 10.92 -13.74 -20.71
N ASP A 81 9.79 -13.09 -20.44
CA ASP A 81 9.54 -11.67 -20.76
C ASP A 81 9.91 -10.74 -19.59
N VAL A 82 10.55 -11.27 -18.53
CA VAL A 82 10.92 -10.52 -17.32
C VAL A 82 12.43 -10.44 -17.17
N THR A 83 12.95 -9.22 -16.96
CA THR A 83 14.31 -9.01 -16.45
C THR A 83 14.22 -8.60 -14.99
N ILE A 84 14.96 -9.28 -14.10
CA ILE A 84 15.03 -8.95 -12.67
C ILE A 84 16.10 -7.87 -12.46
N VAL A 85 15.76 -6.80 -11.76
CA VAL A 85 16.67 -5.70 -11.39
C VAL A 85 16.85 -5.69 -9.87
N VAL A 86 18.10 -5.80 -9.43
CA VAL A 86 18.49 -5.83 -8.02
C VAL A 86 19.33 -4.60 -7.69
N PRO A 87 18.80 -3.60 -6.98
CA PRO A 87 19.61 -2.52 -6.43
C PRO A 87 20.40 -3.05 -5.24
N ALA A 88 21.73 -3.00 -5.28
CA ALA A 88 22.57 -3.57 -4.26
C ALA A 88 23.60 -2.56 -3.73
N TRP A 89 23.80 -2.54 -2.43
CA TRP A 89 24.84 -1.75 -1.78
C TRP A 89 25.31 -2.41 -0.50
N SER A 90 26.63 -2.49 -0.33
CA SER A 90 27.25 -3.01 0.87
C SER A 90 28.52 -2.24 1.23
N ASN A 91 28.74 -2.04 2.54
CA ASN A 91 30.00 -1.62 3.12
C ASN A 91 30.60 -2.74 3.98
N ASN A 92 30.08 -3.96 3.85
CA ASN A 92 30.58 -5.10 4.61
C ASN A 92 31.76 -5.72 3.83
N PRO A 93 33.01 -5.65 4.34
CA PRO A 93 34.15 -6.31 3.73
C PRO A 93 34.06 -7.83 3.80
N ASP A 94 33.29 -8.37 4.77
CA ASP A 94 33.12 -9.79 5.02
C ASP A 94 31.85 -10.35 4.36
N LEU A 95 31.34 -9.67 3.32
CA LEU A 95 30.21 -10.19 2.56
C LEU A 95 30.59 -11.53 1.93
N ASP A 96 29.89 -12.60 2.32
CA ASP A 96 30.12 -13.94 1.76
C ASP A 96 29.66 -14.00 0.30
N PRO A 97 30.59 -14.10 -0.68
CA PRO A 97 30.21 -14.18 -2.09
C PRO A 97 29.41 -15.44 -2.41
N GLY A 98 29.64 -16.54 -1.68
CA GLY A 98 28.92 -17.79 -1.87
C GLY A 98 27.44 -17.66 -1.50
N ALA A 99 27.15 -17.11 -0.33
CA ALA A 99 25.76 -16.84 0.10
C ALA A 99 25.06 -15.86 -0.81
N TRP A 100 25.78 -14.79 -1.24
CA TRP A 100 25.25 -13.82 -2.20
C TRP A 100 24.89 -14.45 -3.55
N ASN A 101 25.79 -15.28 -4.10
CA ASN A 101 25.57 -15.95 -5.39
C ASN A 101 24.45 -17.01 -5.28
N ALA A 102 24.38 -17.74 -4.17
CA ALA A 102 23.28 -18.68 -3.92
C ALA A 102 21.92 -17.94 -3.87
N TRP A 103 21.86 -16.78 -3.18
CA TRP A 103 20.64 -15.98 -3.13
C TRP A 103 20.24 -15.45 -4.52
N LEU A 104 21.18 -14.94 -5.34
CA LEU A 104 20.91 -14.52 -6.71
C LEU A 104 20.31 -15.66 -7.55
N GLY A 105 20.80 -16.90 -7.35
CA GLY A 105 20.28 -18.10 -8.03
C GLY A 105 18.83 -18.43 -7.67
N THR A 106 18.32 -17.96 -6.54
CA THR A 106 16.92 -18.19 -6.14
C THR A 106 15.93 -17.22 -6.78
N LEU A 107 16.39 -16.04 -7.24
CA LEU A 107 15.51 -14.95 -7.71
C LEU A 107 14.56 -15.33 -8.86
N PRO A 108 14.95 -16.18 -9.83
CA PRO A 108 14.02 -16.63 -10.86
C PRO A 108 12.83 -17.43 -10.31
N GLY A 109 12.92 -17.98 -9.09
CA GLY A 109 11.85 -18.80 -8.50
C GLY A 109 11.54 -20.05 -9.32
N GLY A 110 12.60 -20.67 -9.91
CA GLY A 110 12.49 -21.86 -10.76
C GLY A 110 12.05 -21.60 -12.19
N ALA A 111 11.74 -20.34 -12.57
CA ALA A 111 11.29 -19.99 -13.92
C ALA A 111 12.44 -19.44 -14.80
N PRO A 112 12.44 -19.69 -16.12
CA PRO A 112 13.45 -19.15 -17.04
C PRO A 112 13.18 -17.66 -17.31
N VAL A 113 13.81 -16.76 -16.52
CA VAL A 113 13.77 -15.33 -16.76
C VAL A 113 14.72 -14.90 -17.88
N ALA A 114 14.48 -13.75 -18.53
CA ALA A 114 15.35 -13.22 -19.57
C ALA A 114 16.75 -12.86 -19.06
N GLY A 115 16.86 -12.45 -17.79
CA GLY A 115 18.14 -12.13 -17.17
C GLY A 115 18.00 -11.50 -15.80
N VAL A 116 19.14 -11.37 -15.13
CA VAL A 116 19.26 -10.65 -13.85
C VAL A 116 20.31 -9.54 -14.02
N VAL A 117 19.91 -8.32 -13.66
CA VAL A 117 20.75 -7.12 -13.66
C VAL A 117 20.95 -6.69 -12.21
N VAL A 118 22.16 -6.77 -11.70
CA VAL A 118 22.54 -6.24 -10.40
C VAL A 118 23.16 -4.86 -10.58
N VAL A 119 22.63 -3.88 -9.86
CA VAL A 119 23.19 -2.53 -9.84
C VAL A 119 23.92 -2.32 -8.53
N ASP A 120 25.25 -2.38 -8.58
CA ASP A 120 26.12 -2.07 -7.43
C ASP A 120 26.18 -0.55 -7.23
N ASP A 121 25.45 -0.03 -6.26
CA ASP A 121 25.35 1.39 -5.94
C ASP A 121 26.57 1.92 -5.15
N GLY A 122 27.76 1.61 -5.65
CA GLY A 122 29.01 2.11 -5.07
C GLY A 122 29.44 1.37 -3.80
N SER A 123 29.30 0.05 -3.76
CA SER A 123 29.76 -0.80 -2.65
C SER A 123 31.28 -0.74 -2.45
N ARG A 124 31.70 -0.95 -1.21
CA ARG A 124 33.13 -1.02 -0.84
C ARG A 124 33.36 -2.19 0.12
N PRO A 125 34.02 -3.29 -0.31
CA PRO A 125 34.55 -3.53 -1.66
C PRO A 125 33.48 -3.66 -2.73
N PRO A 126 33.88 -3.62 -4.04
CA PRO A 126 32.95 -3.90 -5.14
C PRO A 126 32.30 -5.28 -5.02
N LEU A 127 31.03 -5.39 -5.43
CA LEU A 127 30.34 -6.67 -5.47
C LEU A 127 30.96 -7.58 -6.56
N ALA A 128 31.26 -8.82 -6.19
CA ALA A 128 31.63 -9.87 -7.13
C ALA A 128 30.37 -10.70 -7.43
N LEU A 129 30.09 -10.95 -8.72
CA LEU A 129 28.90 -11.66 -9.18
C LEU A 129 29.29 -12.95 -9.91
N PRO A 130 28.40 -13.96 -9.93
CA PRO A 130 28.59 -15.17 -10.71
C PRO A 130 28.50 -14.88 -12.20
N PRO A 131 29.10 -15.76 -13.06
CA PRO A 131 28.95 -15.68 -14.50
C PRO A 131 27.45 -15.68 -14.89
N GLY A 132 27.10 -14.89 -15.92
CA GLY A 132 25.74 -14.80 -16.46
C GLY A 132 24.84 -13.74 -15.78
N VAL A 133 25.28 -13.15 -14.70
CA VAL A 133 24.60 -12.00 -14.07
C VAL A 133 25.22 -10.70 -14.58
N ARG A 134 24.39 -9.80 -15.11
CA ARG A 134 24.86 -8.49 -15.60
C ARG A 134 25.11 -7.56 -14.42
N LEU A 135 26.30 -7.02 -14.30
CA LEU A 135 26.67 -6.00 -13.31
C LEU A 135 26.70 -4.61 -13.94
N VAL A 136 25.94 -3.69 -13.33
CA VAL A 136 26.04 -2.25 -13.56
C VAL A 136 26.63 -1.62 -12.31
N ARG A 137 27.79 -0.94 -12.44
CA ARG A 137 28.46 -0.36 -11.29
C ARG A 137 28.41 1.15 -11.31
N ARG A 138 27.96 1.71 -10.20
CA ARG A 138 27.98 3.16 -9.93
C ARG A 138 29.27 3.57 -9.20
N ALA A 139 29.78 4.74 -9.52
CA ALA A 139 31.00 5.25 -8.87
C ALA A 139 30.76 5.65 -7.40
N ARG A 140 29.51 5.99 -7.04
CA ARG A 140 29.12 6.43 -5.69
C ARG A 140 27.67 6.05 -5.41
N ASN A 141 27.34 5.90 -4.12
CA ASN A 141 25.99 5.61 -3.68
C ASN A 141 25.04 6.77 -4.02
N GLY A 142 24.06 6.48 -4.88
CA GLY A 142 22.97 7.37 -5.30
C GLY A 142 21.64 7.04 -4.64
N GLY A 143 21.55 5.89 -3.97
CA GLY A 143 20.33 5.37 -3.35
C GLY A 143 19.51 4.46 -4.27
N PRO A 144 18.48 3.79 -3.71
CA PRO A 144 17.74 2.74 -4.42
C PRO A 144 17.03 3.23 -5.69
N ALA A 145 16.53 4.46 -5.70
CA ALA A 145 15.90 5.06 -6.87
C ALA A 145 16.84 5.15 -8.06
N ALA A 146 18.04 5.69 -7.84
CA ALA A 146 19.05 5.84 -8.87
C ALA A 146 19.55 4.48 -9.37
N ALA A 147 19.77 3.53 -8.44
CA ALA A 147 20.19 2.18 -8.80
C ALA A 147 19.12 1.45 -9.62
N ARG A 148 17.85 1.53 -9.23
CA ARG A 148 16.76 0.91 -10.01
C ARG A 148 16.62 1.54 -11.41
N ASN A 149 16.83 2.86 -11.54
CA ASN A 149 16.79 3.52 -12.85
C ASN A 149 17.92 3.04 -13.77
N ASP A 150 19.15 2.94 -13.26
CA ASP A 150 20.27 2.42 -14.03
C ASP A 150 19.99 0.96 -14.45
N GLY A 151 19.37 0.16 -13.58
CA GLY A 151 18.91 -1.17 -13.93
C GLY A 151 17.84 -1.17 -15.03
N VAL A 152 16.83 -0.31 -14.95
CA VAL A 152 15.78 -0.18 -15.98
C VAL A 152 16.35 0.22 -17.33
N ALA A 153 17.44 1.00 -17.37
CA ALA A 153 18.09 1.37 -18.61
C ALA A 153 18.65 0.14 -19.37
N GLU A 154 19.03 -0.92 -18.65
CA GLU A 154 19.55 -2.17 -19.21
C GLU A 154 18.46 -3.18 -19.62
N VAL A 155 17.20 -2.97 -19.20
CA VAL A 155 16.10 -3.89 -19.46
C VAL A 155 15.63 -3.73 -20.91
N THR A 156 15.51 -4.83 -21.63
CA THR A 156 14.94 -4.88 -23.00
C THR A 156 13.63 -5.66 -23.08
N THR A 157 13.26 -6.33 -22.01
CA THR A 157 12.04 -7.14 -21.88
C THR A 157 10.79 -6.28 -21.65
N ALA A 158 9.62 -6.86 -21.93
CA ALA A 158 8.32 -6.21 -21.71
C ALA A 158 8.07 -5.87 -20.22
N LEU A 159 8.58 -6.71 -19.33
CA LEU A 159 8.43 -6.55 -17.88
C LEU A 159 9.79 -6.42 -17.19
N VAL A 160 9.80 -5.64 -16.14
CA VAL A 160 10.89 -5.55 -15.16
C VAL A 160 10.38 -6.00 -13.79
N ALA A 161 11.16 -6.81 -13.09
CA ALA A 161 10.91 -7.18 -11.70
C ALA A 161 11.98 -6.54 -10.81
N PHE A 162 11.59 -5.69 -9.89
CA PHE A 162 12.48 -5.16 -8.86
C PHE A 162 12.46 -6.10 -7.66
N VAL A 163 13.64 -6.46 -7.14
CA VAL A 163 13.79 -7.28 -5.92
C VAL A 163 14.94 -6.71 -5.10
N ASP A 164 14.65 -6.37 -3.84
CA ASP A 164 15.67 -5.86 -2.92
C ASP A 164 16.52 -7.00 -2.34
N THR A 165 17.74 -6.69 -1.95
CA THR A 165 18.76 -7.68 -1.50
C THR A 165 18.40 -8.41 -0.20
N ASP A 166 17.45 -7.89 0.57
CA ASP A 166 16.93 -8.48 1.81
C ASP A 166 15.57 -9.18 1.64
N VAL A 167 15.20 -9.49 0.38
CA VAL A 167 13.99 -10.24 0.02
C VAL A 167 14.34 -11.65 -0.45
N THR A 168 13.61 -12.63 0.05
CA THR A 168 13.62 -14.01 -0.44
C THR A 168 12.31 -14.29 -1.16
N VAL A 169 12.42 -14.71 -2.40
CA VAL A 169 11.26 -15.10 -3.22
C VAL A 169 10.94 -16.57 -3.04
N THR A 170 9.72 -16.96 -3.40
CA THR A 170 9.26 -18.36 -3.41
C THR A 170 9.21 -18.89 -4.84
N ASP A 171 9.25 -20.19 -5.02
CA ASP A 171 9.09 -20.81 -6.33
C ASP A 171 7.76 -20.40 -6.96
N GLY A 172 7.78 -20.12 -8.27
CA GLY A 172 6.60 -19.70 -9.02
C GLY A 172 6.07 -18.30 -8.70
N TRP A 173 6.81 -17.48 -7.93
CA TRP A 173 6.33 -16.13 -7.56
C TRP A 173 6.00 -15.24 -8.76
N LEU A 174 6.78 -15.33 -9.84
CA LEU A 174 6.50 -14.59 -11.07
C LEU A 174 5.21 -15.09 -11.72
N ASP A 175 5.05 -16.40 -11.86
CA ASP A 175 3.86 -16.98 -12.53
C ASP A 175 2.56 -16.55 -11.85
N GLY A 176 2.55 -16.45 -10.51
CA GLY A 176 1.40 -15.97 -9.76
C GLY A 176 1.05 -14.49 -9.98
N LEU A 177 2.00 -13.69 -10.51
CA LEU A 177 1.79 -12.26 -10.77
C LEU A 177 1.52 -11.97 -12.25
N LEU A 178 2.12 -12.74 -13.16
CA LEU A 178 2.12 -12.44 -14.61
C LEU A 178 0.73 -12.45 -15.22
N GLY A 179 -0.18 -13.29 -14.73
CA GLY A 179 -1.55 -13.35 -15.23
C GLY A 179 -2.34 -12.04 -15.12
N HIS A 180 -1.95 -11.14 -14.20
CA HIS A 180 -2.57 -9.81 -14.10
C HIS A 180 -2.29 -8.90 -15.30
N PHE A 181 -1.18 -9.11 -15.98
CA PHE A 181 -0.78 -8.30 -17.15
C PHE A 181 -1.55 -8.64 -18.42
N ALA A 182 -2.47 -9.62 -18.38
CA ALA A 182 -3.48 -9.81 -19.43
C ALA A 182 -4.43 -8.61 -19.58
N ASP A 183 -4.54 -7.75 -18.53
CA ASP A 183 -5.16 -6.43 -18.62
C ASP A 183 -4.08 -5.40 -18.99
N ASP A 184 -4.14 -4.83 -20.19
CA ASP A 184 -3.15 -3.85 -20.67
C ASP A 184 -3.08 -2.58 -19.82
N ARG A 185 -4.12 -2.29 -19.02
CA ARG A 185 -4.13 -1.16 -18.08
C ARG A 185 -3.33 -1.45 -16.81
N VAL A 186 -2.98 -2.72 -16.54
CA VAL A 186 -2.14 -3.07 -15.40
C VAL A 186 -0.69 -2.77 -15.71
N ALA A 187 -0.14 -1.73 -15.06
CA ALA A 187 1.27 -1.35 -15.20
C ALA A 187 2.16 -1.98 -14.15
N ALA A 188 1.63 -2.33 -12.97
CA ALA A 188 2.44 -2.96 -11.94
C ALA A 188 1.61 -3.89 -11.04
N VAL A 189 2.27 -4.95 -10.54
CA VAL A 189 1.71 -5.93 -9.60
C VAL A 189 2.76 -6.22 -8.53
N ALA A 190 2.35 -6.16 -7.27
CA ALA A 190 3.21 -6.49 -6.14
C ALA A 190 2.68 -7.72 -5.38
N PRO A 191 3.53 -8.65 -4.97
CA PRO A 191 3.20 -9.72 -4.06
C PRO A 191 3.04 -9.20 -2.63
N ARG A 192 2.60 -10.05 -1.72
CA ARG A 192 2.69 -9.80 -0.28
C ARG A 192 4.13 -9.90 0.18
N VAL A 193 4.65 -8.83 0.78
CA VAL A 193 5.98 -8.79 1.38
C VAL A 193 5.85 -9.04 2.88
N ALA A 194 5.84 -10.30 3.28
CA ALA A 194 5.78 -10.70 4.67
C ALA A 194 7.16 -10.60 5.33
N SER A 195 7.22 -10.30 6.63
CA SER A 195 8.48 -10.38 7.35
C SER A 195 8.88 -11.86 7.52
N ALA A 196 10.13 -12.19 7.20
CA ALA A 196 10.66 -13.52 7.44
C ALA A 196 10.63 -13.85 8.93
N ARG A 197 10.44 -15.12 9.25
CA ARG A 197 10.55 -15.58 10.64
C ARG A 197 12.00 -15.48 11.10
N GLY A 198 12.22 -14.99 12.32
CA GLY A 198 13.54 -14.86 12.90
C GLY A 198 13.50 -14.93 14.41
N PRO A 199 14.65 -15.17 15.04
CA PRO A 199 14.75 -15.16 16.51
C PRO A 199 14.63 -13.73 17.07
N GLY A 200 14.18 -13.62 18.32
CA GLY A 200 14.17 -12.37 19.05
C GLY A 200 12.87 -11.57 18.95
N ALA A 201 12.81 -10.52 19.77
CA ALA A 201 11.60 -9.71 19.94
C ALA A 201 11.30 -8.82 18.72
N VAL A 202 12.34 -8.31 18.06
CA VAL A 202 12.19 -7.45 16.87
C VAL A 202 11.57 -8.25 15.73
N ALA A 203 12.07 -9.46 15.44
CA ALA A 203 11.53 -10.30 14.37
C ALA A 203 10.08 -10.71 14.66
N ARG A 204 9.74 -11.05 15.91
CA ARG A 204 8.34 -11.32 16.29
C ARG A 204 7.44 -10.10 16.13
N TYR A 205 7.94 -8.92 16.46
CA TYR A 205 7.19 -7.67 16.27
C TYR A 205 6.98 -7.38 14.79
N GLU A 206 8.02 -7.45 13.95
CA GLU A 206 7.92 -7.19 12.51
C GLU A 206 7.04 -8.23 11.79
N ALA A 207 7.01 -9.48 12.25
CA ALA A 207 6.12 -10.49 11.69
C ALA A 207 4.62 -10.11 11.77
N ALA A 208 4.24 -9.27 12.73
CA ALA A 208 2.86 -8.80 12.90
C ALA A 208 2.65 -7.34 12.44
N HIS A 209 3.70 -6.53 12.41
CA HIS A 209 3.59 -5.07 12.25
C HIS A 209 4.54 -4.49 11.19
N SER A 210 5.05 -5.32 10.26
CA SER A 210 5.84 -4.82 9.14
C SER A 210 5.00 -3.87 8.28
N PRO A 211 5.48 -2.66 7.97
CA PRO A 211 4.77 -1.73 7.07
C PRO A 211 4.81 -2.18 5.61
N LEU A 212 5.62 -3.20 5.29
CA LEU A 212 5.69 -3.80 3.96
C LEU A 212 4.61 -4.87 3.77
N ASP A 213 4.11 -5.47 4.87
CA ASP A 213 3.02 -6.45 4.82
C ASP A 213 1.66 -5.74 4.79
N LEU A 214 1.03 -5.72 3.63
CA LEU A 214 -0.25 -5.05 3.40
C LEU A 214 -1.46 -5.96 3.67
N GLY A 215 -1.22 -7.15 4.25
CA GLY A 215 -2.23 -8.11 4.67
C GLY A 215 -2.62 -9.15 3.60
N PRO A 216 -3.53 -10.07 3.95
CA PRO A 216 -3.83 -11.23 3.11
C PRO A 216 -4.91 -10.99 2.03
N GLU A 217 -5.39 -9.77 1.86
CA GLU A 217 -6.52 -9.48 0.98
C GLU A 217 -6.07 -8.82 -0.32
N PRO A 218 -6.47 -9.32 -1.51
CA PRO A 218 -6.14 -8.68 -2.77
C PRO A 218 -6.70 -7.25 -2.81
N ALA A 219 -6.02 -6.37 -3.53
CA ALA A 219 -6.44 -4.98 -3.59
C ALA A 219 -6.12 -4.30 -4.92
N ARG A 220 -7.01 -3.39 -5.29
CA ARG A 220 -6.64 -2.26 -6.13
C ARG A 220 -5.77 -1.31 -5.30
N VAL A 221 -4.63 -0.93 -5.86
CA VAL A 221 -3.73 0.05 -5.22
C VAL A 221 -4.10 1.45 -5.68
N ALA A 222 -4.36 2.35 -4.75
CA ALA A 222 -4.51 3.80 -5.05
C ALA A 222 -4.43 4.63 -3.76
N PRO A 223 -4.00 5.91 -3.85
CA PRO A 223 -4.01 6.80 -2.70
C PRO A 223 -5.39 6.88 -2.03
N GLY A 224 -5.42 6.73 -0.71
CA GLY A 224 -6.67 6.81 0.08
C GLY A 224 -7.58 5.60 0.00
N THR A 225 -7.11 4.49 -0.55
CA THR A 225 -7.75 3.17 -0.48
C THR A 225 -7.16 2.35 0.67
N ARG A 226 -7.66 1.12 0.87
CA ARG A 226 -7.13 0.17 1.87
C ARG A 226 -5.64 -0.10 1.65
N VAL A 227 -5.25 -0.31 0.41
CA VAL A 227 -3.84 -0.42 0.00
C VAL A 227 -3.48 0.83 -0.79
N GLY A 228 -2.86 1.79 -0.11
CA GLY A 228 -2.56 3.11 -0.68
C GLY A 228 -1.35 3.12 -1.60
N TYR A 229 -0.45 2.16 -1.44
CA TYR A 229 0.79 1.97 -2.20
C TYR A 229 1.23 0.51 -2.08
N VAL A 230 2.25 0.13 -2.83
CA VAL A 230 2.96 -1.16 -2.68
C VAL A 230 4.45 -0.90 -2.56
N PRO A 231 5.19 -1.69 -1.75
CA PRO A 231 6.63 -1.53 -1.56
C PRO A 231 7.41 -1.93 -2.80
N GLY A 232 8.50 -1.22 -3.06
CA GLY A 232 9.45 -1.55 -4.12
C GLY A 232 10.35 -2.75 -3.83
N ALA A 233 10.22 -3.35 -2.64
CA ALA A 233 11.00 -4.50 -2.20
C ALA A 233 10.81 -5.75 -3.09
N ALA A 234 9.60 -5.94 -3.63
CA ALA A 234 9.28 -6.86 -4.71
C ALA A 234 8.14 -6.28 -5.56
N LEU A 235 8.41 -5.97 -6.82
CA LEU A 235 7.45 -5.32 -7.71
C LEU A 235 7.71 -5.73 -9.16
N VAL A 236 6.71 -6.27 -9.83
CA VAL A 236 6.76 -6.52 -11.28
C VAL A 236 6.03 -5.39 -11.99
N ALA A 237 6.61 -4.81 -13.03
CA ALA A 237 6.04 -3.68 -13.75
C ALA A 237 6.29 -3.75 -15.26
N ARG A 238 5.40 -3.14 -16.05
CA ARG A 238 5.66 -2.91 -17.48
C ARG A 238 6.82 -1.93 -17.63
N THR A 239 7.83 -2.33 -18.38
CA THR A 239 9.05 -1.55 -18.57
C THR A 239 8.76 -0.22 -19.25
N ASP A 240 7.91 -0.21 -20.26
CA ASP A 240 7.48 0.99 -20.97
C ASP A 240 6.70 1.96 -20.06
N ALA A 241 5.79 1.46 -19.22
CA ALA A 241 5.04 2.29 -18.29
C ALA A 241 5.95 2.95 -17.23
N VAL A 242 6.93 2.21 -16.70
CA VAL A 242 7.93 2.77 -15.78
C VAL A 242 8.73 3.88 -16.46
N ARG A 243 9.18 3.65 -17.70
CA ARG A 243 9.92 4.64 -18.50
C ARG A 243 9.06 5.87 -18.83
N ALA A 244 7.81 5.65 -19.22
CA ALA A 244 6.90 6.72 -19.62
C ALA A 244 6.62 7.72 -18.48
N VAL A 245 6.61 7.25 -17.23
CA VAL A 245 6.47 8.15 -16.06
C VAL A 245 7.81 8.69 -15.54
N GLY A 246 8.93 8.44 -16.23
CA GLY A 246 10.25 8.94 -15.89
C GLY A 246 11.01 8.13 -14.83
N GLY A 247 10.64 6.86 -14.60
CA GLY A 247 11.33 5.99 -13.64
C GLY A 247 11.13 6.40 -12.18
N PHE A 248 12.06 6.01 -11.31
CA PHE A 248 12.10 6.43 -9.90
C PHE A 248 12.73 7.83 -9.77
N ASP A 249 12.31 8.62 -8.79
CA ASP A 249 12.93 9.93 -8.53
C ASP A 249 14.18 9.79 -7.65
N PRO A 250 15.40 10.07 -8.15
CA PRO A 250 16.63 9.97 -7.37
C PRO A 250 16.72 10.94 -6.19
N ALA A 251 15.90 11.99 -6.16
CA ALA A 251 15.83 12.90 -5.01
C ALA A 251 15.16 12.27 -3.79
N LEU A 252 14.41 11.18 -3.99
CA LEU A 252 13.77 10.41 -2.92
C LEU A 252 14.68 9.26 -2.48
N ARG A 253 15.26 9.37 -1.28
CA ARG A 253 16.01 8.26 -0.65
C ARG A 253 15.12 7.21 -0.02
N THR A 254 13.85 7.55 0.21
CA THR A 254 12.82 6.70 0.80
C THR A 254 11.48 7.19 0.27
N GLY A 255 10.56 6.24 -0.06
CA GLY A 255 9.25 6.54 -0.63
C GLY A 255 9.28 6.78 -2.13
N GLU A 256 10.40 6.45 -2.79
CA GLU A 256 10.55 6.49 -4.24
C GLU A 256 9.62 5.49 -4.95
N ASP A 257 9.33 4.39 -4.29
CA ASP A 257 8.38 3.37 -4.71
C ASP A 257 6.93 3.86 -4.62
N VAL A 258 6.59 4.52 -3.51
CA VAL A 258 5.28 5.17 -3.34
C VAL A 258 5.04 6.21 -4.43
N ASP A 259 6.04 7.07 -4.69
CA ASP A 259 5.99 8.08 -5.73
C ASP A 259 5.80 7.47 -7.12
N LEU A 260 6.58 6.45 -7.48
CA LEU A 260 6.46 5.75 -8.76
C LEU A 260 5.04 5.18 -8.94
N VAL A 261 4.55 4.45 -7.94
CA VAL A 261 3.22 3.83 -7.97
C VAL A 261 2.12 4.88 -8.15
N TRP A 262 2.21 6.02 -7.46
CA TRP A 262 1.21 7.07 -7.58
C TRP A 262 1.30 7.80 -8.92
N ARG A 263 2.49 7.95 -9.53
CA ARG A 263 2.63 8.50 -10.90
C ARG A 263 2.07 7.54 -11.94
N LEU A 264 2.28 6.24 -11.83
CA LEU A 264 1.65 5.24 -12.70
C LEU A 264 0.11 5.33 -12.63
N ILE A 265 -0.45 5.44 -11.41
CA ILE A 265 -1.89 5.59 -11.21
C ILE A 265 -2.41 6.93 -11.78
N ALA A 266 -1.67 8.01 -11.61
CA ALA A 266 -2.02 9.34 -12.15
C ALA A 266 -1.97 9.35 -13.70
N ALA A 267 -1.11 8.53 -14.30
CA ALA A 267 -1.06 8.31 -15.75
C ALA A 267 -2.20 7.42 -16.29
N GLY A 268 -3.11 6.95 -15.42
CA GLY A 268 -4.29 6.16 -15.79
C GLY A 268 -4.11 4.65 -15.75
N HIS A 269 -2.95 4.19 -15.31
CA HIS A 269 -2.68 2.77 -15.16
C HIS A 269 -3.34 2.16 -13.90
N ARG A 270 -3.50 0.84 -13.93
CA ARG A 270 -3.88 0.04 -12.77
C ARG A 270 -2.64 -0.52 -12.09
N VAL A 271 -2.62 -0.46 -10.75
CA VAL A 271 -1.63 -1.16 -9.93
C VAL A 271 -2.38 -2.14 -9.03
N ARG A 272 -1.84 -3.36 -8.92
CA ARG A 272 -2.47 -4.46 -8.20
C ARG A 272 -1.60 -4.93 -7.05
N TYR A 273 -2.26 -5.38 -6.01
CA TYR A 273 -1.66 -6.12 -4.90
C TYR A 273 -2.22 -7.53 -4.89
N GLU A 274 -1.34 -8.52 -5.03
CA GLU A 274 -1.67 -9.95 -5.11
C GLU A 274 -1.06 -10.71 -3.93
N PRO A 275 -1.82 -10.86 -2.83
CA PRO A 275 -1.31 -11.50 -1.62
C PRO A 275 -1.27 -13.03 -1.70
N GLY A 276 -1.84 -13.65 -2.73
CA GLY A 276 -1.71 -15.07 -3.00
C GLY A 276 -0.25 -15.47 -3.29
N VAL A 277 0.55 -14.51 -3.75
CA VAL A 277 2.00 -14.64 -3.90
C VAL A 277 2.67 -13.98 -2.70
N VAL A 278 3.52 -14.72 -1.98
CA VAL A 278 4.22 -14.23 -0.78
C VAL A 278 5.71 -14.27 -1.02
N VAL A 279 6.37 -13.15 -0.74
CA VAL A 279 7.84 -13.07 -0.63
C VAL A 279 8.20 -12.67 0.80
N HIS A 280 9.41 -12.96 1.24
CA HIS A 280 9.82 -12.73 2.62
C HIS A 280 10.94 -11.70 2.68
N HIS A 281 10.73 -10.66 3.48
CA HIS A 281 11.73 -9.62 3.76
C HIS A 281 12.42 -9.91 5.08
N ALA A 282 13.75 -9.79 5.13
CA ALA A 282 14.52 -10.02 6.35
C ALA A 282 14.16 -8.97 7.43
N PRO A 283 13.79 -9.39 8.65
CA PRO A 283 13.50 -8.45 9.73
C PRO A 283 14.76 -7.70 10.16
N ARG A 284 14.57 -6.50 10.69
CA ARG A 284 15.70 -5.74 11.24
C ARG A 284 16.31 -6.50 12.43
N PRO A 285 17.64 -6.60 12.54
CA PRO A 285 18.28 -7.39 13.60
C PRO A 285 18.13 -6.75 14.99
N THR A 286 17.92 -5.43 15.06
CA THR A 286 17.91 -4.67 16.31
C THR A 286 16.78 -3.62 16.35
N TRP A 287 16.34 -3.25 17.56
CA TRP A 287 15.39 -2.16 17.76
C TRP A 287 15.91 -0.82 17.22
N SER A 288 17.22 -0.54 17.36
CA SER A 288 17.80 0.68 16.81
C SER A 288 17.76 0.71 15.27
N GLY A 289 17.92 -0.45 14.61
CA GLY A 289 17.75 -0.60 13.17
C GLY A 289 16.31 -0.33 12.74
N LEU A 290 15.34 -0.91 13.45
CA LEU A 290 13.92 -0.68 13.22
C LEU A 290 13.56 0.80 13.40
N VAL A 291 13.96 1.42 14.49
CA VAL A 291 13.71 2.86 14.77
C VAL A 291 14.26 3.75 13.66
N ARG A 292 15.51 3.51 13.23
CA ARG A 292 16.11 4.26 12.12
C ARG A 292 15.31 4.12 10.82
N GLN A 293 14.84 2.91 10.52
CA GLN A 293 14.00 2.64 9.34
C GLN A 293 12.68 3.39 9.42
N ARG A 294 11.99 3.38 10.60
CA ARG A 294 10.72 4.10 10.78
C ARG A 294 10.88 5.62 10.66
N ILE A 295 11.98 6.16 11.20
CA ILE A 295 12.32 7.58 11.02
C ILE A 295 12.55 7.90 9.54
N ALA A 296 13.27 7.05 8.80
CA ALA A 296 13.47 7.22 7.37
C ALA A 296 12.12 7.22 6.60
N TYR A 297 11.25 6.26 6.89
CA TYR A 297 9.92 6.19 6.26
C TYR A 297 9.07 7.42 6.58
N GLY A 298 9.05 7.87 7.84
CA GLY A 298 8.34 9.09 8.21
C GLY A 298 8.88 10.34 7.50
N SER A 299 10.20 10.44 7.31
CA SER A 299 10.82 11.62 6.70
C SER A 299 10.46 11.82 5.22
N SER A 300 10.05 10.77 4.51
CA SER A 300 9.57 10.88 3.13
C SER A 300 8.19 11.54 3.01
N ALA A 301 7.39 11.55 4.09
CA ALA A 301 6.00 12.01 4.05
C ALA A 301 5.86 13.46 3.55
N ALA A 302 6.74 14.36 3.96
CA ALA A 302 6.69 15.76 3.54
C ALA A 302 7.02 15.92 2.03
N LEU A 303 8.05 15.24 1.53
CA LEU A 303 8.40 15.24 0.11
C LEU A 303 7.27 14.65 -0.75
N LEU A 304 6.72 13.52 -0.32
CA LEU A 304 5.58 12.90 -1.00
C LEU A 304 4.33 13.79 -0.97
N ALA A 305 4.07 14.50 0.14
CA ALA A 305 2.94 15.44 0.22
C ALA A 305 3.07 16.59 -0.76
N ARG A 306 4.28 17.12 -0.96
CA ARG A 306 4.57 18.17 -1.93
C ARG A 306 4.35 17.71 -3.37
N ARG A 307 4.74 16.47 -3.68
CA ARG A 307 4.61 15.88 -5.03
C ARG A 307 3.18 15.43 -5.33
N HIS A 308 2.48 14.96 -4.32
CA HIS A 308 1.13 14.41 -4.39
C HIS A 308 0.20 15.10 -3.40
N PRO A 309 -0.21 16.35 -3.65
CA PRO A 309 -1.01 17.14 -2.70
C PRO A 309 -2.27 16.41 -2.25
N GLY A 310 -2.51 16.43 -0.95
CA GLY A 310 -3.69 15.82 -0.34
C GLY A 310 -3.67 14.29 -0.20
N THR A 311 -2.65 13.58 -0.68
CA THR A 311 -2.59 12.11 -0.56
C THR A 311 -2.15 11.63 0.82
N LEU A 312 -1.41 12.45 1.57
CA LEU A 312 -0.83 12.10 2.87
C LEU A 312 -1.51 12.80 4.06
N ALA A 313 -2.77 13.21 3.90
CA ALA A 313 -3.54 13.76 5.01
C ALA A 313 -3.63 12.72 6.15
N PRO A 314 -3.27 13.11 7.40
CA PRO A 314 -3.25 12.18 8.53
C PRO A 314 -4.65 11.72 8.94
N VAL A 315 -5.66 12.48 8.56
CA VAL A 315 -7.07 12.19 8.81
C VAL A 315 -7.90 12.58 7.60
N ARG A 316 -8.82 11.68 7.21
CA ARG A 316 -9.81 11.93 6.14
C ARG A 316 -11.20 11.62 6.66
N MET A 317 -12.03 12.66 6.81
CA MET A 317 -13.40 12.51 7.30
C MET A 317 -14.32 13.60 6.73
N SER A 318 -15.65 13.45 6.92
CA SER A 318 -16.57 14.54 6.61
C SER A 318 -16.47 15.66 7.64
N GLY A 319 -16.81 16.90 7.25
CA GLY A 319 -16.87 18.02 8.18
C GLY A 319 -17.83 17.78 9.36
N TRP A 320 -18.93 17.05 9.12
CA TRP A 320 -19.86 16.65 10.17
C TRP A 320 -19.26 15.65 11.16
N THR A 321 -18.48 14.71 10.67
CA THR A 321 -17.73 13.77 11.54
C THR A 321 -16.68 14.52 12.34
N ALA A 322 -15.97 15.48 11.73
CA ALA A 322 -15.02 16.33 12.43
C ALA A 322 -15.71 17.16 13.53
N LEU A 323 -16.88 17.75 13.25
CA LEU A 323 -17.68 18.46 14.26
C LEU A 323 -18.10 17.55 15.40
N ALA A 324 -18.58 16.34 15.11
CA ALA A 324 -18.99 15.38 16.15
C ALA A 324 -17.81 15.04 17.07
N TRP A 325 -16.63 14.77 16.52
CA TRP A 325 -15.41 14.50 17.28
C TRP A 325 -14.91 15.72 18.04
N ALA A 326 -14.97 16.93 17.45
CA ALA A 326 -14.60 18.17 18.14
C ALA A 326 -15.50 18.43 19.37
N LEU A 327 -16.81 18.23 19.23
CA LEU A 327 -17.78 18.33 20.33
C LEU A 327 -17.51 17.28 21.42
N LEU A 328 -17.24 16.02 21.01
CA LEU A 328 -16.90 14.93 21.93
C LEU A 328 -15.62 15.27 22.72
N LEU A 329 -14.57 15.65 22.02
CA LEU A 329 -13.32 16.10 22.61
C LEU A 329 -13.48 17.37 23.44
N ALA A 330 -14.46 18.23 23.16
CA ALA A 330 -14.85 19.36 23.99
C ALA A 330 -15.72 18.99 25.22
N GLY A 331 -16.10 17.71 25.41
CA GLY A 331 -16.95 17.23 26.49
C GLY A 331 -18.43 17.53 26.31
N ARG A 332 -18.83 17.94 25.12
CA ARG A 332 -20.20 18.27 24.75
C ARG A 332 -20.93 17.02 24.25
N LEU A 333 -21.00 15.98 25.09
CA LEU A 333 -21.48 14.63 24.69
C LEU A 333 -22.87 14.65 24.04
N ARG A 334 -23.82 15.42 24.58
CA ARG A 334 -25.20 15.52 24.05
C ARG A 334 -25.20 16.11 22.63
N LEU A 335 -24.39 17.17 22.39
CA LEU A 335 -24.29 17.79 21.08
C LEU A 335 -23.56 16.87 20.07
N ALA A 336 -22.51 16.19 20.49
CA ALA A 336 -21.85 15.19 19.67
C ALA A 336 -22.80 14.07 19.25
N ALA A 337 -23.57 13.52 20.21
CA ALA A 337 -24.58 12.50 19.92
C ALA A 337 -25.69 13.01 18.97
N LEU A 338 -26.13 14.26 19.14
CA LEU A 338 -27.10 14.89 18.24
C LEU A 338 -26.56 14.98 16.81
N VAL A 339 -25.32 15.44 16.61
CA VAL A 339 -24.70 15.51 15.29
C VAL A 339 -24.56 14.12 14.67
N VAL A 340 -24.13 13.11 15.42
CA VAL A 340 -24.06 11.71 14.92
C VAL A 340 -25.44 11.21 14.54
N ALA A 341 -26.47 11.42 15.36
CA ALA A 341 -27.85 11.00 15.07
C ALA A 341 -28.41 11.71 13.84
N ALA A 342 -28.26 13.04 13.74
CA ALA A 342 -28.73 13.83 12.61
C ALA A 342 -28.07 13.41 11.29
N THR A 343 -26.75 13.22 11.29
CA THR A 343 -26.01 12.80 10.09
C THR A 343 -26.35 11.36 9.68
N THR A 344 -26.56 10.48 10.66
CA THR A 344 -27.03 9.10 10.43
C THR A 344 -28.43 9.10 9.83
N ALA A 345 -29.37 9.84 10.40
CA ALA A 345 -30.73 9.98 9.90
C ALA A 345 -30.75 10.56 8.46
N ALA A 346 -29.92 11.57 8.20
CA ALA A 346 -29.80 12.17 6.87
C ALA A 346 -29.17 11.22 5.83
N LEU A 347 -28.40 10.21 6.24
CA LEU A 347 -27.79 9.24 5.33
C LEU A 347 -28.81 8.22 4.81
N VAL A 348 -29.77 7.80 5.62
CA VAL A 348 -30.75 6.77 5.28
C VAL A 348 -31.51 7.09 3.97
N PRO A 349 -32.15 8.25 3.79
CA PRO A 349 -32.84 8.55 2.53
C PRO A 349 -31.88 8.77 1.35
N LYS A 350 -30.64 9.22 1.60
CA LYS A 350 -29.63 9.42 0.54
C LYS A 350 -29.14 8.10 -0.07
N LEU A 351 -29.13 7.02 0.71
CA LEU A 351 -28.76 5.68 0.27
C LEU A 351 -30.00 4.88 -0.17
N GLY A 352 -30.94 5.49 -0.89
CA GLY A 352 -32.16 4.83 -1.35
C GLY A 352 -31.89 3.44 -1.95
N GLY A 353 -32.70 2.44 -1.58
CA GLY A 353 -32.47 1.02 -1.94
C GLY A 353 -31.55 0.24 -0.97
N VAL A 354 -30.85 0.92 -0.05
CA VAL A 354 -30.07 0.30 1.01
C VAL A 354 -30.93 0.17 2.27
N PRO A 355 -30.97 -0.99 2.94
CA PRO A 355 -31.69 -1.15 4.20
C PRO A 355 -31.23 -0.12 5.24
N ALA A 356 -32.17 0.46 5.99
CA ALA A 356 -31.88 1.49 6.99
C ALA A 356 -30.85 1.02 8.02
N ALA A 357 -30.92 -0.23 8.48
CA ALA A 357 -29.94 -0.81 9.40
C ALA A 357 -28.51 -0.81 8.82
N THR A 358 -28.36 -1.09 7.51
CA THR A 358 -27.05 -1.04 6.83
C THR A 358 -26.57 0.39 6.74
N SER A 359 -27.44 1.35 6.42
CA SER A 359 -27.10 2.78 6.35
C SER A 359 -26.66 3.31 7.72
N VAL A 360 -27.35 2.94 8.78
CA VAL A 360 -26.98 3.27 10.18
C VAL A 360 -25.63 2.67 10.52
N ARG A 361 -25.40 1.37 10.24
CA ARG A 361 -24.10 0.72 10.47
C ARG A 361 -22.97 1.41 9.73
N LEU A 362 -23.15 1.78 8.46
CA LEU A 362 -22.15 2.50 7.67
C LEU A 362 -21.82 3.87 8.27
N ALA A 363 -22.82 4.63 8.74
CA ALA A 363 -22.60 5.91 9.37
C ALA A 363 -21.80 5.75 10.68
N LEU A 364 -22.20 4.84 11.55
CA LEU A 364 -21.55 4.61 12.85
C LEU A 364 -20.12 4.09 12.67
N THR A 365 -19.89 3.15 11.73
CA THR A 365 -18.52 2.68 11.43
C THR A 365 -17.66 3.78 10.83
N GLY A 366 -18.21 4.70 10.04
CA GLY A 366 -17.52 5.87 9.53
C GLY A 366 -17.08 6.82 10.66
N HIS A 367 -17.97 7.14 11.61
CA HIS A 367 -17.64 7.95 12.78
C HIS A 367 -16.59 7.27 13.67
N ALA A 368 -16.70 5.97 13.93
CA ALA A 368 -15.75 5.21 14.73
C ALA A 368 -14.37 5.11 14.06
N GLY A 369 -14.35 4.85 12.73
CA GLY A 369 -13.11 4.82 11.95
C GLY A 369 -12.38 6.15 11.95
N ALA A 370 -13.10 7.27 11.95
CA ALA A 370 -12.49 8.59 12.10
C ALA A 370 -11.81 8.77 13.47
N GLY A 371 -12.35 8.19 14.54
CA GLY A 371 -11.71 8.19 15.85
C GLY A 371 -10.36 7.48 15.88
N ARG A 372 -10.27 6.32 15.17
CA ARG A 372 -8.98 5.63 15.00
C ARG A 372 -7.98 6.49 14.23
N GLN A 373 -8.40 7.14 13.12
CA GLN A 373 -7.53 8.03 12.37
C GLN A 373 -7.04 9.22 13.23
N LEU A 374 -7.91 9.79 14.08
CA LEU A 374 -7.52 10.85 15.01
C LEU A 374 -6.50 10.36 16.05
N ALA A 375 -6.69 9.15 16.59
CA ALA A 375 -5.74 8.54 17.51
C ALA A 375 -4.38 8.29 16.85
N ASP A 376 -4.37 7.77 15.62
CA ASP A 376 -3.14 7.56 14.84
C ASP A 376 -2.45 8.90 14.52
N ALA A 377 -3.21 9.91 14.07
CA ALA A 377 -2.68 11.23 13.80
C ALA A 377 -2.08 11.89 15.06
N ALA A 378 -2.75 11.74 16.21
CA ALA A 378 -2.26 12.26 17.49
C ALA A 378 -0.90 11.66 17.89
N ARG A 379 -0.68 10.35 17.60
CA ARG A 379 0.58 9.67 17.92
C ARG A 379 1.68 9.89 16.87
N ARG A 380 1.32 10.00 15.59
CA ARG A 380 2.28 9.97 14.47
C ARG A 380 2.56 11.35 13.88
N ALA A 381 1.52 12.15 13.61
CA ALA A 381 1.65 13.45 12.94
C ALA A 381 1.61 14.61 13.95
N TRP A 382 0.70 14.58 14.91
CA TRP A 382 0.44 15.70 15.83
C TRP A 382 1.06 15.54 17.20
N TRP A 383 1.91 14.51 17.42
CA TRP A 383 2.46 14.19 18.73
C TRP A 383 3.16 15.35 19.44
N PRO A 384 3.90 16.29 18.79
CA PRO A 384 4.49 17.39 19.50
C PRO A 384 3.44 18.35 20.07
N LEU A 385 2.37 18.61 19.30
CA LEU A 385 1.25 19.44 19.77
C LEU A 385 0.51 18.77 20.93
N VAL A 386 0.30 17.45 20.82
CA VAL A 386 -0.33 16.65 21.87
C VAL A 386 0.55 16.64 23.14
N ALA A 387 1.87 16.49 22.99
CA ALA A 387 2.82 16.54 24.10
C ALA A 387 2.79 17.89 24.84
N VAL A 388 2.88 19.00 24.08
CA VAL A 388 2.79 20.36 24.67
C VAL A 388 1.46 20.56 25.39
N ALA A 389 0.34 20.19 24.75
CA ALA A 389 -0.98 20.28 25.40
C ALA A 389 -1.06 19.42 26.69
N ALA A 390 -0.44 18.25 26.71
CA ALA A 390 -0.41 17.35 27.86
C ALA A 390 0.40 17.91 29.03
N LEU A 391 1.41 18.74 28.80
CA LEU A 391 2.16 19.42 29.88
C LEU A 391 1.27 20.36 30.66
N VAL A 392 0.37 21.07 30.04
CA VAL A 392 -0.44 22.14 30.64
C VAL A 392 -1.86 21.72 31.01
N SER A 393 -2.38 20.62 30.50
CA SER A 393 -3.79 20.23 30.64
C SER A 393 -3.98 18.79 31.10
N ARG A 394 -4.63 18.59 32.26
CA ARG A 394 -5.05 17.24 32.69
C ARG A 394 -5.97 16.54 31.69
N ARG A 395 -6.79 17.32 30.97
CA ARG A 395 -7.67 16.80 29.95
C ARG A 395 -6.87 16.30 28.74
N ALA A 396 -5.89 17.07 28.27
CA ALA A 396 -5.03 16.66 27.17
C ALA A 396 -4.25 15.38 27.52
N ARG A 397 -3.78 15.22 28.77
CA ARG A 397 -3.17 13.95 29.22
C ARG A 397 -4.11 12.76 29.09
N ARG A 398 -5.38 12.90 29.51
CA ARG A 398 -6.39 11.83 29.39
C ARG A 398 -6.67 11.49 27.91
N LEU A 399 -6.79 12.50 27.06
CA LEU A 399 -7.00 12.31 25.62
C LEU A 399 -5.79 11.66 24.93
N ALA A 400 -4.58 12.04 25.32
CA ALA A 400 -3.35 11.40 24.86
C ALA A 400 -3.28 9.92 25.28
N ALA A 401 -3.64 9.61 26.52
CA ALA A 401 -3.73 8.24 27.01
C ALA A 401 -4.79 7.42 26.22
N LEU A 402 -5.97 8.00 25.98
CA LEU A 402 -7.00 7.36 25.15
C LEU A 402 -6.53 7.14 23.71
N ALA A 403 -5.80 8.09 23.12
CA ALA A 403 -5.22 7.94 21.80
C ALA A 403 -4.13 6.86 21.73
N ALA A 404 -3.47 6.54 22.85
CA ALA A 404 -2.49 5.46 22.93
C ALA A 404 -3.12 4.07 23.00
N LEU A 405 -4.37 3.93 23.48
CA LEU A 405 -5.02 2.64 23.67
C LEU A 405 -5.03 1.73 22.44
N PRO A 406 -5.37 2.19 21.22
CA PRO A 406 -5.34 1.33 20.04
C PRO A 406 -3.95 0.73 19.77
N ALA A 407 -2.87 1.50 19.97
CA ALA A 407 -1.52 1.00 19.80
C ALA A 407 -1.13 0.00 20.89
N LEU A 408 -1.52 0.26 22.14
CA LEU A 408 -1.26 -0.63 23.26
C LEU A 408 -1.95 -1.99 23.12
N THR A 409 -3.17 -2.00 22.58
CA THR A 409 -3.93 -3.24 22.33
C THR A 409 -3.45 -3.99 21.10
N ASP A 410 -2.86 -3.32 20.11
CA ASP A 410 -2.38 -3.90 18.85
C ASP A 410 -0.96 -4.50 18.98
N GLY A 411 -0.01 -3.76 19.57
CA GLY A 411 1.41 -4.20 19.65
C GLY A 411 2.14 -3.72 20.91
N GLY A 412 1.39 -3.24 21.91
CA GLY A 412 1.94 -2.81 23.20
C GLY A 412 2.87 -1.60 23.09
N LEU A 413 3.88 -1.55 23.97
CA LEU A 413 4.86 -0.47 23.97
C LEU A 413 5.69 -0.41 22.70
N HIS A 414 5.91 -1.55 22.05
CA HIS A 414 6.66 -1.60 20.78
C HIS A 414 5.92 -0.85 19.67
N ARG A 415 4.59 -0.91 19.64
CA ARG A 415 3.78 -0.15 18.69
C ARG A 415 3.84 1.35 18.95
N LEU A 416 3.87 1.76 20.21
CA LEU A 416 4.08 3.17 20.55
C LEU A 416 5.47 3.66 20.15
N LEU A 417 6.51 2.83 20.30
CA LEU A 417 7.87 3.15 19.83
C LEU A 417 7.91 3.30 18.30
N ASP A 418 7.26 2.39 17.57
CA ASP A 418 7.14 2.43 16.11
C ASP A 418 6.44 3.73 15.65
N ASP A 419 5.27 4.05 16.24
CA ASP A 419 4.52 5.27 15.94
C ASP A 419 5.34 6.54 16.26
N ALA A 420 6.06 6.56 17.40
CA ALA A 420 6.92 7.68 17.79
C ALA A 420 8.09 7.85 16.82
N ALA A 421 8.78 6.76 16.45
CA ALA A 421 9.88 6.80 15.49
C ALA A 421 9.42 7.33 14.13
N TYR A 422 8.30 6.83 13.62
CA TYR A 422 7.69 7.35 12.39
C TYR A 422 7.35 8.84 12.53
N GLY A 423 6.74 9.23 13.65
CA GLY A 423 6.37 10.62 13.93
C GLY A 423 7.57 11.57 13.98
N VAL A 424 8.69 11.14 14.57
CA VAL A 424 9.96 11.89 14.53
C VAL A 424 10.41 12.10 13.09
N GLY A 425 10.30 11.04 12.27
CA GLY A 425 10.58 11.12 10.83
C GLY A 425 9.71 12.16 10.12
N VAL A 426 8.39 12.14 10.33
CA VAL A 426 7.45 13.12 9.75
C VAL A 426 7.88 14.55 10.04
N TRP A 427 8.17 14.86 11.31
CA TRP A 427 8.62 16.19 11.70
C TRP A 427 9.99 16.55 11.16
N ARG A 428 10.92 15.58 11.10
CA ARG A 428 12.21 15.80 10.42
C ARG A 428 12.00 16.18 8.95
N GLY A 429 11.11 15.45 8.23
CA GLY A 429 10.77 15.79 6.85
C GLY A 429 10.17 17.17 6.71
N ILE A 430 9.23 17.55 7.59
CA ILE A 430 8.62 18.88 7.62
C ILE A 430 9.66 19.98 7.84
N LEU A 431 10.52 19.84 8.85
CA LEU A 431 11.54 20.82 9.20
C LEU A 431 12.59 21.00 8.08
N THR A 432 12.89 19.95 7.33
CA THR A 432 13.87 20.02 6.23
C THR A 432 13.29 20.55 4.94
N THR A 433 11.97 20.41 4.71
CA THR A 433 11.31 20.76 3.44
C THR A 433 10.40 21.97 3.52
N GLY A 434 9.95 22.36 4.72
CA GLY A 434 8.91 23.36 4.95
C GLY A 434 7.49 22.88 4.60
N GLU A 435 7.31 21.62 4.17
CA GLU A 435 6.01 21.12 3.68
C GLU A 435 5.14 20.58 4.83
N LEU A 436 4.01 21.25 5.06
CA LEU A 436 3.08 20.94 6.16
C LEU A 436 1.96 19.97 5.78
N GLY A 437 1.91 19.51 4.53
CA GLY A 437 0.87 18.61 4.02
C GLY A 437 0.55 17.41 4.93
N PRO A 438 1.56 16.73 5.53
CA PRO A 438 1.32 15.61 6.44
C PRO A 438 0.59 15.96 7.75
N LEU A 439 0.44 17.25 8.09
CA LEU A 439 -0.26 17.71 9.28
C LEU A 439 -1.71 18.11 9.02
N TRP A 440 -2.07 18.42 7.77
CA TRP A 440 -3.39 18.95 7.45
C TRP A 440 -4.42 17.84 7.25
N PRO A 441 -5.53 17.83 8.04
CA PRO A 441 -6.64 16.92 7.82
C PRO A 441 -7.37 17.25 6.52
N GLN A 442 -7.83 16.24 5.80
CA GLN A 442 -8.75 16.38 4.68
C GLN A 442 -10.19 16.26 5.15
N LEU A 443 -10.90 17.36 5.18
CA LEU A 443 -12.33 17.39 5.39
C LEU A 443 -13.01 17.25 4.01
N ARG A 444 -13.72 16.14 3.81
CA ARG A 444 -14.52 15.93 2.61
C ARG A 444 -15.97 16.21 2.97
N ASP A 445 -16.61 17.02 2.15
CA ASP A 445 -18.05 17.13 2.23
C ASP A 445 -18.68 15.77 1.90
N TRP A 446 -19.92 15.61 2.31
CA TRP A 446 -20.77 14.48 2.01
C TRP A 446 -20.61 14.09 0.52
N PRO A 447 -20.63 12.77 0.17
CA PRO A 447 -20.33 12.37 -1.19
C PRO A 447 -21.20 13.12 -2.19
N ARG A 448 -20.56 13.92 -3.04
CA ARG A 448 -21.23 14.55 -4.17
C ARG A 448 -21.80 13.44 -5.03
N ARG A 449 -23.06 13.55 -5.44
CA ARG A 449 -23.60 12.72 -6.51
C ARG A 449 -22.67 12.88 -7.70
N GLN A 450 -21.91 11.85 -8.05
CA GLN A 450 -21.27 11.83 -9.36
C GLN A 450 -22.43 11.75 -10.37
N ARG A 451 -22.62 12.84 -11.12
CA ARG A 451 -23.50 12.87 -12.29
C ARG A 451 -22.95 11.98 -13.38
#